data_8965bccc234cc1bad0edac4578379109
#
_entry.id   8965bccc234cc1bad0edac4578379109
#
_cell.length_a   1.000
_cell.length_b   1.000
_cell.length_c   1.000
_cell.angle_alpha   90.00
_cell.angle_beta   90.00
_cell.angle_gamma   90.00
#
_symmetry.space_group_name_H-M   'P 1'
#
loop_
_entity.id
_entity.type
_entity.pdbx_description
1 polymer ?
#
loop_
_entity_poly.entity_id
_entity_poly.type
_entity_poly.pdbx_seq_one_letter_code
_entity_poly.pdbx_strand_id
1 'polypeptide(L)'
;WQMTEIVSNSLQKVRVVFLTKENSLLIKLIEPHTDNLSLVNFVNKGGGFHHLCFRVDSMAESLEELKGKGLLTLVPPQPGEAFNNNDIAFLLAKYGINIEIIATDEKAGIIAHRE
;
A
#
# COMPACT_ATOMS: atom_id res chain seq x y z
N TRP A 1 -4.20 12.78 15.70
CA TRP A 1 -4.19 11.59 14.87
C TRP A 1 -4.85 10.42 15.58
N GLN A 2 -5.66 9.67 14.87
CA GLN A 2 -6.25 8.44 15.37
C GLN A 2 -5.57 7.25 14.69
N MET A 3 -5.48 6.14 15.41
CA MET A 3 -4.80 4.94 14.95
C MET A 3 -5.80 3.78 14.84
N THR A 4 -5.73 3.03 13.76
CA THR A 4 -6.50 1.80 13.59
C THR A 4 -5.88 0.65 14.38
N GLU A 5 -6.52 -0.51 14.35
CA GLU A 5 -5.90 -1.73 14.83
C GLU A 5 -4.74 -2.13 13.93
N ILE A 6 -3.77 -2.83 14.52
CA ILE A 6 -2.63 -3.36 13.76
C ILE A 6 -3.11 -4.57 12.95
N VAL A 7 -2.80 -4.57 11.65
CA VAL A 7 -3.17 -5.66 10.74
C VAL A 7 -1.89 -6.33 10.25
N SER A 8 -1.85 -7.66 10.35
CA SER A 8 -0.78 -8.45 9.76
C SER A 8 -1.14 -8.83 8.33
N ASN A 9 -0.27 -8.48 7.38
CA ASN A 9 -0.42 -8.88 5.98
C ASN A 9 0.57 -10.00 5.69
N SER A 10 0.07 -11.24 5.65
CA SER A 10 0.90 -12.43 5.51
C SER A 10 1.51 -12.57 4.12
N LEU A 11 0.80 -12.12 3.08
CA LEU A 11 1.30 -12.19 1.70
C LEU A 11 2.46 -11.21 1.48
N GLN A 12 2.34 -10.01 2.04
CA GLN A 12 3.39 -8.98 1.93
C GLN A 12 4.40 -9.05 3.07
N LYS A 13 4.16 -9.88 4.06
CA LYS A 13 5.04 -10.09 5.23
C LYS A 13 5.33 -8.79 5.98
N VAL A 14 4.26 -8.06 6.29
CA VAL A 14 4.32 -6.79 7.04
C VAL A 14 3.20 -6.71 8.06
N ARG A 15 3.39 -5.86 9.06
CA ARG A 15 2.32 -5.37 9.92
C ARG A 15 2.09 -3.91 9.60
N VAL A 16 0.83 -3.51 9.53
CA VAL A 16 0.47 -2.14 9.17
C VAL A 16 -0.53 -1.56 10.17
N VAL A 17 -0.49 -0.25 10.30
CA VAL A 17 -1.49 0.53 11.01
C VAL A 17 -1.75 1.80 10.23
N PHE A 18 -3.00 2.24 10.19
CA PHE A 18 -3.35 3.50 9.56
C PHE A 18 -3.49 4.59 10.61
N LEU A 19 -2.98 5.76 10.29
CA LEU A 19 -3.16 6.98 11.05
C LEU A 19 -4.11 7.89 10.28
N THR A 20 -5.14 8.37 10.96
CA THR A 20 -6.15 9.26 10.37
C THR A 20 -6.20 10.58 11.13
N LYS A 21 -6.43 11.64 10.39
CA LYS A 21 -6.65 12.97 10.93
C LYS A 21 -7.55 13.73 9.96
N GLU A 22 -8.48 14.51 10.49
CA GLU A 22 -9.37 15.33 9.69
C GLU A 22 -8.57 16.25 8.75
N ASN A 23 -9.00 16.36 7.50
CA ASN A 23 -8.38 17.18 6.46
C ASN A 23 -6.90 16.85 6.17
N SER A 24 -6.52 15.59 6.39
CA SER A 24 -5.15 15.13 6.13
C SER A 24 -5.16 13.89 5.24
N LEU A 25 -4.05 13.67 4.55
CA LEU A 25 -3.81 12.39 3.89
C LEU A 25 -3.75 11.28 4.93
N LEU A 26 -4.21 10.11 4.52
CA LEU A 26 -4.06 8.90 5.32
C LEU A 26 -2.59 8.47 5.32
N ILE A 27 -2.07 8.17 6.50
CA ILE A 27 -0.71 7.66 6.65
C ILE A 27 -0.79 6.20 7.07
N LYS A 28 -0.03 5.36 6.38
CA LYS A 28 0.13 3.95 6.75
C LYS A 28 1.55 3.75 7.29
N LEU A 29 1.67 3.31 8.53
CA LEU A 29 2.95 2.87 9.09
C LEU A 29 3.13 1.39 8.82
N ILE A 30 4.32 1.00 8.39
CA ILE A 30 4.65 -0.36 7.99
C ILE A 30 5.82 -0.85 8.82
N GLU A 31 5.65 -2.04 9.41
CA GLU A 31 6.73 -2.76 10.08
C GLU A 31 6.92 -4.10 9.39
N PRO A 32 8.15 -4.46 8.97
CA PRO A 32 8.37 -5.75 8.32
C PRO A 32 8.27 -6.92 9.29
N HIS A 33 7.76 -8.06 8.82
CA HIS A 33 8.05 -9.34 9.46
C HIS A 33 9.55 -9.65 9.30
N THR A 34 10.10 -10.44 10.19
CA THR A 34 11.54 -10.75 10.22
C THR A 34 12.04 -11.44 8.95
N ASP A 35 11.16 -12.14 8.24
CA ASP A 35 11.47 -12.85 6.99
C ASP A 35 11.30 -11.97 5.73
N ASN A 36 10.85 -10.73 5.88
CA ASN A 36 10.80 -9.76 4.79
C ASN A 36 12.14 -9.02 4.70
N LEU A 37 13.15 -9.69 4.13
CA LEU A 37 14.52 -9.19 4.14
C LEU A 37 14.70 -7.84 3.45
N SER A 38 14.01 -7.64 2.35
CA SER A 38 14.11 -6.40 1.59
C SER A 38 13.64 -5.20 2.43
N LEU A 39 12.51 -5.33 3.12
CA LEU A 39 11.98 -4.25 3.95
C LEU A 39 12.74 -4.11 5.28
N VAL A 40 13.23 -5.23 5.85
CA VAL A 40 14.13 -5.18 7.01
C VAL A 40 15.37 -4.37 6.68
N ASN A 41 15.98 -4.61 5.51
CA ASN A 41 17.14 -3.83 5.05
C ASN A 41 16.81 -2.34 4.86
N PHE A 42 15.63 -2.04 4.31
CA PHE A 42 15.17 -0.65 4.17
C PHE A 42 15.10 0.04 5.53
N VAL A 43 14.49 -0.61 6.53
CA VAL A 43 14.38 -0.06 7.90
C VAL A 43 15.76 0.10 8.53
N ASN A 44 16.65 -0.88 8.38
CA ASN A 44 17.99 -0.83 8.94
C ASN A 44 18.86 0.28 8.34
N LYS A 45 18.55 0.73 7.12
CA LYS A 45 19.22 1.87 6.47
C LYS A 45 18.60 3.22 6.84
N GLY A 46 17.65 3.26 7.77
CA GLY A 46 17.04 4.48 8.26
C GLY A 46 15.52 4.56 8.03
N GLY A 47 14.94 3.69 7.22
CA GLY A 47 13.51 3.70 6.94
C GLY A 47 13.06 4.97 6.22
N GLY A 48 11.89 5.46 6.59
CA GLY A 48 11.31 6.69 6.05
C GLY A 48 10.26 6.42 5.00
N PHE A 49 10.15 7.30 4.01
CA PHE A 49 9.15 7.20 2.96
C PHE A 49 9.33 5.92 2.13
N HIS A 50 8.26 5.15 1.98
CA HIS A 50 8.30 3.88 1.26
C HIS A 50 7.53 3.92 -0.05
N HIS A 51 6.28 4.39 -0.05
CA HIS A 51 5.48 4.45 -1.28
C HIS A 51 4.31 5.41 -1.16
N LEU A 52 3.76 5.79 -2.32
CA LEU A 52 2.47 6.46 -2.44
C LEU A 52 1.42 5.43 -2.82
N CYS A 53 0.22 5.58 -2.30
CA CYS A 53 -0.91 4.72 -2.64
C CYS A 53 -1.99 5.55 -3.33
N PHE A 54 -2.48 5.07 -4.47
CA PHE A 54 -3.56 5.71 -5.22
C PHE A 54 -4.74 4.77 -5.36
N ARG A 55 -5.94 5.30 -5.11
CA ARG A 55 -7.16 4.59 -5.44
C ARG A 55 -7.44 4.76 -6.93
N VAL A 56 -7.78 3.66 -7.60
CA VAL A 56 -8.15 3.63 -9.00
C VAL A 56 -9.54 2.99 -9.16
N ASP A 57 -10.23 3.29 -10.25
CA ASP A 57 -11.56 2.74 -10.49
C ASP A 57 -11.51 1.31 -11.04
N SER A 58 -10.50 1.00 -11.83
CA SER A 58 -10.30 -0.34 -12.38
C SER A 58 -8.83 -0.73 -12.27
N MET A 59 -8.55 -1.83 -11.57
CA MET A 59 -7.19 -2.36 -11.43
C MET A 59 -6.61 -2.73 -12.81
N ALA A 60 -7.36 -3.46 -13.62
CA ALA A 60 -6.89 -3.93 -14.92
C ALA A 60 -6.58 -2.78 -15.89
N GLU A 61 -7.49 -1.83 -16.01
CA GLU A 61 -7.31 -0.66 -16.89
C GLU A 61 -6.15 0.22 -16.43
N SER A 62 -6.05 0.44 -15.11
CA SER A 62 -4.97 1.27 -14.55
C SER A 62 -3.60 0.64 -14.75
N LEU A 63 -3.48 -0.67 -14.55
CA LEU A 63 -2.22 -1.37 -14.80
C LEU A 63 -1.79 -1.26 -16.26
N GLU A 64 -2.72 -1.45 -17.19
CA GLU A 64 -2.41 -1.35 -18.61
C GLU A 64 -1.98 0.07 -19.00
N GLU A 65 -2.69 1.08 -18.51
CA GLU A 65 -2.34 2.48 -18.74
C GLU A 65 -0.96 2.82 -18.18
N LEU A 66 -0.67 2.43 -16.95
CA LEU A 66 0.60 2.73 -16.30
C LEU A 66 1.76 1.99 -16.95
N LYS A 67 1.57 0.75 -17.35
CA LYS A 67 2.58 0.02 -18.14
C LYS A 67 2.87 0.72 -19.46
N GLY A 68 1.84 1.23 -20.13
CA GLY A 68 1.99 2.00 -21.36
C GLY A 68 2.78 3.28 -21.17
N LYS A 69 2.80 3.84 -19.96
CA LYS A 69 3.58 5.01 -19.58
C LYS A 69 4.98 4.67 -19.08
N GLY A 70 5.37 3.42 -19.11
CA GLY A 70 6.72 2.98 -18.75
C GLY A 70 6.93 2.56 -17.31
N LEU A 71 5.87 2.48 -16.49
CA LEU A 71 6.00 1.95 -15.14
C LEU A 71 6.19 0.43 -15.18
N LEU A 72 7.01 -0.08 -14.26
CA LEU A 72 7.29 -1.50 -14.15
C LEU A 72 6.44 -2.10 -13.03
N THR A 73 5.78 -3.24 -13.29
CA THR A 73 5.05 -3.95 -12.25
C THR A 73 6.03 -4.70 -11.35
N LEU A 74 6.05 -4.34 -10.08
CA LEU A 74 6.85 -5.02 -9.06
C LEU A 74 6.08 -6.15 -8.40
N VAL A 75 4.81 -5.89 -8.07
CA VAL A 75 3.91 -6.87 -7.48
C VAL A 75 2.61 -6.83 -8.29
N PRO A 76 2.27 -7.93 -9.00
CA PRO A 76 1.01 -8.02 -9.73
C PRO A 76 -0.17 -8.03 -8.76
N PRO A 77 -1.42 -7.82 -9.25
CA PRO A 77 -2.58 -7.80 -8.39
C PRO A 77 -2.68 -9.02 -7.48
N GLN A 78 -2.81 -8.76 -6.19
CA GLN A 78 -2.98 -9.79 -5.16
C GLN A 78 -3.81 -9.24 -4.01
N PRO A 79 -4.45 -10.09 -3.20
CA PRO A 79 -5.22 -9.62 -2.05
C PRO A 79 -4.36 -8.85 -1.07
N GLY A 80 -4.85 -7.69 -0.63
CA GLY A 80 -4.21 -6.86 0.40
C GLY A 80 -4.99 -6.94 1.70
N GLU A 81 -4.43 -7.59 2.72
CA GLU A 81 -5.10 -7.76 4.01
C GLU A 81 -5.41 -6.42 4.67
N ALA A 82 -4.55 -5.42 4.48
CA ALA A 82 -4.78 -4.07 4.98
C ALA A 82 -5.98 -3.36 4.30
N PHE A 83 -6.48 -3.91 3.21
CA PHE A 83 -7.62 -3.38 2.44
C PHE A 83 -8.75 -4.41 2.35
N ASN A 84 -8.96 -5.20 3.41
CA ASN A 84 -9.99 -6.24 3.49
C ASN A 84 -9.94 -7.24 2.33
N ASN A 85 -8.75 -7.64 1.94
CA ASN A 85 -8.47 -8.58 0.84
C ASN A 85 -8.88 -8.10 -0.56
N ASN A 86 -9.15 -6.82 -0.73
CA ASN A 86 -9.26 -6.24 -2.07
C ASN A 86 -7.88 -6.22 -2.73
N ASP A 87 -7.84 -6.33 -4.04
CA ASP A 87 -6.59 -6.42 -4.76
C ASP A 87 -5.77 -5.14 -4.64
N ILE A 88 -4.46 -5.34 -4.49
CA ILE A 88 -3.45 -4.30 -4.55
C ILE A 88 -2.41 -4.67 -5.60
N ALA A 89 -1.70 -3.68 -6.11
CA ALA A 89 -0.55 -3.90 -6.97
C ALA A 89 0.49 -2.83 -6.69
N PHE A 90 1.77 -3.18 -6.93
CA PHE A 90 2.88 -2.24 -6.81
C PHE A 90 3.58 -2.08 -8.15
N LEU A 91 3.93 -0.83 -8.46
CA LEU A 91 4.68 -0.47 -9.65
C LEU A 91 5.85 0.43 -9.29
N LEU A 92 6.90 0.36 -10.09
CA LEU A 92 8.04 1.26 -9.98
C LEU A 92 7.89 2.38 -11.02
N ALA A 93 7.80 3.60 -10.54
CA ALA A 93 7.77 4.79 -11.37
C ALA A 93 9.18 5.34 -11.61
N LYS A 94 9.26 6.37 -12.43
CA LYS A 94 10.50 7.08 -12.72
C LYS A 94 11.14 7.59 -11.42
N TYR A 95 12.46 7.64 -11.39
CA TYR A 95 13.27 8.06 -10.23
C TYR A 95 13.12 7.14 -8.98
N GLY A 96 12.72 5.89 -9.20
CA GLY A 96 12.65 4.90 -8.11
C GLY A 96 11.48 5.08 -7.15
N ILE A 97 10.42 5.78 -7.55
CA ILE A 97 9.25 5.97 -6.70
C ILE A 97 8.38 4.73 -6.77
N ASN A 98 8.14 4.11 -5.62
CA ASN A 98 7.20 3.00 -5.49
C ASN A 98 5.76 3.54 -5.43
N ILE A 99 4.89 2.96 -6.22
CA ILE A 99 3.47 3.30 -6.26
C ILE A 99 2.65 2.06 -6.00
N GLU A 100 1.77 2.12 -5.01
CA GLU A 100 0.73 1.13 -4.77
C GLU A 100 -0.57 1.62 -5.39
N ILE A 101 -1.30 0.75 -6.07
CA ILE A 101 -2.66 1.04 -6.53
C ILE A 101 -3.65 0.08 -5.90
N ILE A 102 -4.80 0.62 -5.54
CA ILE A 102 -5.91 -0.12 -4.94
C ILE A 102 -7.20 0.28 -5.64
N ALA A 103 -8.15 -0.65 -5.75
CA ALA A 103 -9.46 -0.36 -6.36
C ALA A 103 -10.58 -0.34 -5.30
N THR A 104 -10.27 0.13 -4.10
CA THR A 104 -11.20 0.17 -2.98
C THR A 104 -10.92 1.36 -2.08
N ASP A 105 -11.95 1.82 -1.36
CA ASP A 105 -11.80 2.76 -0.25
C ASP A 105 -11.74 2.05 1.11
N GLU A 106 -11.90 0.72 1.13
CA GLU A 106 -11.90 -0.07 2.35
C GLU A 106 -10.49 -0.19 2.94
N LYS A 107 -10.41 -0.08 4.25
CA LYS A 107 -9.18 -0.31 5.01
C LYS A 107 -9.50 -1.12 6.24
N ALA A 108 -8.66 -2.10 6.54
CA ALA A 108 -8.85 -2.93 7.72
C ALA A 108 -8.83 -2.07 8.99
N GLY A 109 -9.81 -2.27 9.86
CA GLY A 109 -9.96 -1.50 11.09
C GLY A 109 -10.59 -0.12 10.92
N ILE A 110 -10.98 0.26 9.70
CA ILE A 110 -11.70 1.51 9.42
C ILE A 110 -12.97 1.18 8.67
N ILE A 111 -14.10 1.74 9.15
CA ILE A 111 -15.34 1.72 8.38
C ILE A 111 -15.28 2.89 7.41
N ALA A 112 -15.31 2.60 6.12
CA ALA A 112 -15.35 3.64 5.11
C ALA A 112 -16.71 4.34 5.15
N HIS A 113 -16.71 5.65 5.43
CA HIS A 113 -17.90 6.46 5.31
C HIS A 113 -17.98 6.95 3.86
N ARG A 114 -19.04 6.54 3.19
CA ARG A 114 -19.39 7.10 1.90
C ARG A 114 -20.41 8.19 2.13
N GLU A 115 -20.07 9.36 1.75
CA GLU A 115 -21.04 10.45 1.68
C GLU A 115 -21.88 10.33 0.41
#